data_a3644de44cf3d401a0b58140cbaa2134
#
_entry.id   a3644de44cf3d401a0b58140cbaa2134
#
_cell.length_a   1.000
_cell.length_b   1.000
_cell.length_c   1.000
_cell.angle_alpha   90.00
_cell.angle_beta   90.00
_cell.angle_gamma   90.00
#
_symmetry.space_group_name_H-M   'P 1'
#
loop_
_entity.id
_entity.type
_entity.pdbx_description
1 polymer ?
#
loop_
_entity_poly.entity_id
_entity_poly.type
_entity_poly.pdbx_seq_one_letter_code
_entity_poly.pdbx_strand_id
1 'polypeptide(L)'
;MKHHNLALVTAIFALSACVAPQYSTSKLNSEVNALSNVSSDILSQPKLAKALSGDFKNDLSKIVINSPEYIVSMSNYNRSLSEILVADADREFQISASANAGQTVKDGAGLASTTERGASANLSFSQLIFDGGSSVARIDQARANAFIAEMDVALAANTTAKDAAVSWINLHTLNMRDTRFKALMTKTEKMLTQMETLVASGMVDKSASASAEIAARALSLEKANLDAQIAAAE
;
A
#
# COMPACT_ATOMS: atom_id res chain seq x y z
N MET A 1 -18.24 -18.11 -82.28
CA MET A 1 -19.17 -17.94 -81.13
C MET A 1 -18.94 -19.09 -80.16
N LYS A 2 -18.17 -18.85 -79.12
CA LYS A 2 -18.05 -19.75 -77.95
C LYS A 2 -17.86 -18.89 -76.74
N HIS A 3 -18.86 -18.88 -75.88
CA HIS A 3 -18.85 -18.18 -74.59
C HIS A 3 -18.00 -18.95 -73.59
N HIS A 4 -16.97 -18.33 -73.05
CA HIS A 4 -16.24 -18.88 -71.90
C HIS A 4 -16.85 -18.32 -70.63
N ASN A 5 -17.52 -19.20 -69.91
CA ASN A 5 -17.98 -18.94 -68.55
C ASN A 5 -16.78 -18.84 -67.61
N LEU A 6 -16.55 -17.65 -67.10
CA LEU A 6 -15.56 -17.39 -66.04
C LEU A 6 -16.25 -17.76 -64.71
N ALA A 7 -15.92 -18.93 -64.19
CA ALA A 7 -16.35 -19.32 -62.84
C ALA A 7 -15.55 -18.53 -61.79
N LEU A 8 -16.24 -17.62 -61.16
CA LEU A 8 -15.71 -16.85 -60.01
C LEU A 8 -15.66 -17.79 -58.80
N VAL A 9 -14.46 -18.31 -58.49
CA VAL A 9 -14.25 -19.08 -57.27
C VAL A 9 -14.14 -18.09 -56.13
N THR A 10 -15.22 -17.88 -55.42
CA THR A 10 -15.27 -17.13 -54.17
C THR A 10 -14.69 -18.01 -53.09
N ALA A 11 -13.41 -17.88 -52.80
CA ALA A 11 -12.77 -18.48 -51.62
C ALA A 11 -13.24 -17.72 -50.38
N ILE A 12 -14.21 -18.28 -49.66
CA ILE A 12 -14.61 -17.86 -48.35
C ILE A 12 -13.50 -18.29 -47.37
N PHE A 13 -12.57 -17.39 -47.08
CA PHE A 13 -11.71 -17.56 -45.94
C PHE A 13 -12.56 -17.41 -44.68
N ALA A 14 -12.96 -18.54 -44.12
CA ALA A 14 -13.44 -18.61 -42.76
C ALA A 14 -12.24 -18.27 -41.84
N LEU A 15 -12.07 -16.99 -41.53
CA LEU A 15 -11.28 -16.55 -40.40
C LEU A 15 -11.94 -17.12 -39.15
N SER A 16 -11.48 -18.29 -38.70
CA SER A 16 -11.67 -18.73 -37.35
C SER A 16 -10.94 -17.71 -36.45
N ALA A 17 -11.68 -16.67 -36.05
CA ALA A 17 -11.27 -15.80 -34.99
C ALA A 17 -11.04 -16.71 -33.77
N CYS A 18 -9.79 -16.91 -33.42
CA CYS A 18 -9.42 -17.32 -32.05
C CYS A 18 -10.03 -16.27 -31.12
N VAL A 19 -11.22 -16.58 -30.62
CA VAL A 19 -11.79 -15.86 -29.49
C VAL A 19 -10.85 -16.14 -28.34
N ALA A 20 -9.89 -15.26 -28.12
CA ALA A 20 -9.21 -15.21 -26.87
C ALA A 20 -10.28 -15.19 -25.78
N PRO A 21 -10.17 -16.00 -24.70
CA PRO A 21 -11.15 -15.98 -23.65
C PRO A 21 -11.25 -14.53 -23.16
N GLN A 22 -12.34 -13.87 -23.52
CA GLN A 22 -12.67 -12.58 -22.93
C GLN A 22 -12.89 -12.88 -21.45
N TYR A 23 -11.87 -12.63 -20.65
CA TYR A 23 -12.05 -12.47 -19.22
C TYR A 23 -13.08 -11.35 -19.09
N SER A 24 -14.33 -11.75 -18.90
CA SER A 24 -15.40 -10.78 -18.86
C SER A 24 -15.17 -9.97 -17.60
N THR A 25 -14.92 -8.68 -17.77
CA THR A 25 -14.79 -7.70 -16.68
C THR A 25 -15.98 -7.78 -15.71
N SER A 26 -17.14 -8.27 -16.18
CA SER A 26 -18.31 -8.55 -15.35
C SER A 26 -18.08 -9.67 -14.34
N LYS A 27 -17.32 -10.70 -14.68
CA LYS A 27 -17.02 -11.83 -13.78
C LYS A 27 -15.98 -11.41 -12.72
N LEU A 28 -14.97 -10.65 -13.15
CA LEU A 28 -13.97 -10.08 -12.24
C LEU A 28 -14.64 -9.11 -11.26
N ASN A 29 -15.49 -8.21 -11.74
CA ASN A 29 -16.25 -7.29 -10.90
C ASN A 29 -17.21 -8.01 -9.93
N SER A 30 -17.80 -9.14 -10.32
CA SER A 30 -18.65 -9.93 -9.43
C SER A 30 -17.85 -10.61 -8.33
N GLU A 31 -16.65 -11.10 -8.63
CA GLU A 31 -15.75 -11.72 -7.64
C GLU A 31 -15.16 -10.67 -6.68
N VAL A 32 -14.77 -9.51 -7.19
CA VAL A 32 -14.31 -8.36 -6.37
C VAL A 32 -15.42 -7.87 -5.47
N ASN A 33 -16.65 -7.73 -5.96
CA ASN A 33 -17.79 -7.35 -5.14
C ASN A 33 -18.13 -8.42 -4.10
N ALA A 34 -17.98 -9.71 -4.42
CA ALA A 34 -18.14 -10.79 -3.47
C ALA A 34 -17.08 -10.75 -2.36
N LEU A 35 -15.80 -10.51 -2.69
CA LEU A 35 -14.72 -10.34 -1.72
C LEU A 35 -14.89 -9.08 -0.87
N SER A 36 -15.32 -7.97 -1.47
CA SER A 36 -15.65 -6.74 -0.75
C SER A 36 -16.81 -6.94 0.23
N ASN A 37 -17.84 -7.68 -0.17
CA ASN A 37 -18.96 -8.00 0.71
C ASN A 37 -18.56 -8.95 1.85
N VAL A 38 -17.70 -9.95 1.60
CA VAL A 38 -17.14 -10.82 2.66
C VAL A 38 -16.28 -10.01 3.62
N SER A 39 -15.46 -9.08 3.12
CA SER A 39 -14.65 -8.19 3.93
C SER A 39 -15.52 -7.26 4.79
N SER A 40 -16.58 -6.68 4.22
CA SER A 40 -17.53 -5.83 4.96
C SER A 40 -18.33 -6.61 5.99
N ASP A 41 -18.66 -7.88 5.72
CA ASP A 41 -19.39 -8.75 6.65
C ASP A 41 -18.51 -9.18 7.84
N ILE A 42 -17.22 -9.46 7.61
CA ILE A 42 -16.24 -9.73 8.67
C ILE A 42 -16.04 -8.49 9.56
N LEU A 43 -15.97 -7.30 8.98
CA LEU A 43 -15.83 -6.03 9.69
C LEU A 43 -17.11 -5.60 10.42
N SER A 44 -18.27 -6.06 9.96
CA SER A 44 -19.58 -5.78 10.57
C SER A 44 -19.95 -6.73 11.72
N GLN A 45 -19.09 -7.71 12.06
CA GLN A 45 -19.37 -8.61 13.18
C GLN A 45 -19.50 -7.82 14.50
N PRO A 46 -20.66 -7.88 15.19
CA PRO A 46 -20.94 -6.99 16.32
C PRO A 46 -20.01 -7.17 17.52
N LYS A 47 -19.30 -8.29 17.63
CA LYS A 47 -18.29 -8.51 18.66
C LYS A 47 -17.00 -7.71 18.43
N LEU A 48 -16.56 -7.57 17.19
CA LEU A 48 -15.37 -6.78 16.85
C LEU A 48 -15.70 -5.28 16.83
N ALA A 49 -16.87 -4.92 16.29
CA ALA A 49 -17.34 -3.53 16.27
C ALA A 49 -17.55 -2.95 17.67
N LYS A 50 -17.98 -3.77 18.65
CA LYS A 50 -18.16 -3.33 20.04
C LYS A 50 -16.84 -3.18 20.79
N ALA A 51 -15.81 -3.94 20.44
CA ALA A 51 -14.46 -3.81 21.00
C ALA A 51 -13.70 -2.59 20.43
N LEU A 52 -14.07 -2.18 19.20
CA LEU A 52 -13.47 -1.05 18.48
C LEU A 52 -14.39 0.18 18.47
N SER A 53 -15.44 0.23 19.31
CA SER A 53 -16.34 1.37 19.41
C SER A 53 -15.69 2.50 20.19
N GLY A 54 -15.67 3.70 19.64
CA GLY A 54 -15.13 4.90 20.24
C GLY A 54 -14.03 5.56 19.39
N ASP A 55 -13.22 6.36 20.04
CA ASP A 55 -12.14 7.14 19.42
C ASP A 55 -11.12 6.28 18.65
N PHE A 56 -10.88 5.06 19.11
CA PHE A 56 -9.91 4.14 18.46
C PHE A 56 -10.21 3.87 16.98
N LYS A 57 -11.48 3.67 16.59
CA LYS A 57 -11.83 3.44 15.19
C LYS A 57 -11.53 4.66 14.31
N ASN A 58 -11.79 5.85 14.82
CA ASN A 58 -11.51 7.09 14.12
C ASN A 58 -10.00 7.34 14.03
N ASP A 59 -9.27 7.07 15.11
CA ASP A 59 -7.82 7.22 15.14
C ASP A 59 -7.14 6.18 14.24
N LEU A 60 -7.63 4.94 14.21
CA LEU A 60 -7.14 3.91 13.31
C LEU A 60 -7.28 4.33 11.84
N SER A 61 -8.42 4.89 11.45
CA SER A 61 -8.62 5.36 10.07
C SER A 61 -7.68 6.51 9.72
N LYS A 62 -7.41 7.44 10.64
CA LYS A 62 -6.43 8.52 10.45
C LYS A 62 -5.00 7.98 10.31
N ILE A 63 -4.62 7.00 11.13
CA ILE A 63 -3.30 6.35 11.05
C ILE A 63 -3.12 5.71 9.69
N VAL A 64 -4.11 4.96 9.21
CA VAL A 64 -4.06 4.29 7.90
C VAL A 64 -3.90 5.30 6.78
N ILE A 65 -4.74 6.32 6.70
CA ILE A 65 -4.73 7.31 5.61
C ILE A 65 -3.43 8.11 5.58
N ASN A 66 -2.81 8.36 6.72
CA ASN A 66 -1.56 9.11 6.83
C ASN A 66 -0.31 8.22 6.82
N SER A 67 -0.45 6.90 6.72
CA SER A 67 0.71 6.01 6.69
C SER A 67 1.46 6.14 5.36
N PRO A 68 2.81 6.13 5.40
CA PRO A 68 3.63 6.18 4.19
C PRO A 68 3.32 5.03 3.23
N GLU A 69 3.07 3.83 3.73
CA GLU A 69 2.76 2.63 2.95
C GLU A 69 1.47 2.80 2.16
N TYR A 70 0.42 3.32 2.79
CA TYR A 70 -0.85 3.60 2.13
C TYR A 70 -0.70 4.70 1.06
N ILE A 71 0.01 5.79 1.38
CA ILE A 71 0.24 6.91 0.44
C ILE A 71 1.03 6.43 -0.78
N VAL A 72 2.08 5.63 -0.59
CA VAL A 72 2.88 5.06 -1.69
C VAL A 72 2.03 4.13 -2.56
N SER A 73 1.26 3.22 -1.95
CA SER A 73 0.38 2.31 -2.69
C SER A 73 -0.69 3.07 -3.48
N MET A 74 -1.30 4.11 -2.89
CA MET A 74 -2.27 4.98 -3.57
C MET A 74 -1.62 5.74 -4.74
N SER A 75 -0.38 6.22 -4.58
CA SER A 75 0.36 6.88 -5.65
C SER A 75 0.68 5.92 -6.80
N ASN A 76 1.04 4.68 -6.49
CA ASN A 76 1.27 3.62 -7.49
C ASN A 76 -0.02 3.27 -8.23
N TYR A 77 -1.15 3.19 -7.53
CA TYR A 77 -2.45 2.98 -8.15
C TYR A 77 -2.81 4.13 -9.12
N ASN A 78 -2.65 5.38 -8.70
CA ASN A 78 -2.89 6.53 -9.57
C ASN A 78 -1.96 6.54 -10.80
N ARG A 79 -0.70 6.11 -10.65
CA ARG A 79 0.21 5.93 -11.77
C ARG A 79 -0.30 4.85 -12.72
N SER A 80 -0.73 3.71 -12.23
CA SER A 80 -1.22 2.61 -13.08
C SER A 80 -2.51 2.98 -13.81
N LEU A 81 -3.38 3.83 -13.23
CA LEU A 81 -4.51 4.41 -13.96
C LEU A 81 -4.04 5.32 -15.12
N SER A 82 -2.99 6.10 -14.92
CA SER A 82 -2.40 6.93 -15.99
C SER A 82 -1.77 6.06 -17.08
N GLU A 83 -1.19 4.91 -16.75
CA GLU A 83 -0.62 3.96 -17.71
C GLU A 83 -1.69 3.37 -18.64
N ILE A 84 -2.94 3.23 -18.18
CA ILE A 84 -4.07 2.86 -19.06
C ILE A 84 -4.31 3.94 -20.13
N LEU A 85 -4.28 5.21 -19.73
CA LEU A 85 -4.46 6.33 -20.66
C LEU A 85 -3.29 6.39 -21.67
N VAL A 86 -2.07 6.12 -21.23
CA VAL A 86 -0.90 6.05 -22.11
C VAL A 86 -1.04 4.90 -23.11
N ALA A 87 -1.48 3.72 -22.66
CA ALA A 87 -1.69 2.58 -23.54
C ALA A 87 -2.82 2.82 -24.56
N ASP A 88 -3.86 3.58 -24.18
CA ASP A 88 -4.96 3.94 -25.07
C ASP A 88 -4.54 5.03 -26.09
N ALA A 89 -3.69 5.96 -25.68
CA ALA A 89 -3.17 7.03 -26.53
C ALA A 89 -2.39 6.51 -27.73
N ASP A 90 -1.80 5.31 -27.67
CA ASP A 90 -1.13 4.67 -28.81
C ASP A 90 -2.07 4.40 -30.01
N ARG A 91 -3.39 4.39 -29.76
CA ARG A 91 -4.42 4.19 -30.80
C ARG A 91 -5.00 5.49 -31.32
N GLU A 92 -4.73 6.58 -30.64
CA GLU A 92 -5.22 7.90 -31.00
C GLU A 92 -4.37 8.51 -32.12
N PHE A 93 -4.89 9.58 -32.71
CA PHE A 93 -4.19 10.35 -33.73
C PHE A 93 -3.01 11.12 -33.12
N GLN A 94 -1.82 10.84 -33.59
CA GLN A 94 -0.58 11.44 -33.10
C GLN A 94 -0.07 12.50 -34.04
N ILE A 95 0.23 13.67 -33.51
CA ILE A 95 0.87 14.78 -34.22
C ILE A 95 2.21 15.04 -33.55
N SER A 96 3.29 14.98 -34.34
CA SER A 96 4.60 15.40 -33.85
C SER A 96 5.19 16.52 -34.74
N ALA A 97 5.71 17.54 -34.08
CA ALA A 97 6.41 18.65 -34.74
C ALA A 97 7.84 18.69 -34.23
N SER A 98 8.80 18.73 -35.14
CA SER A 98 10.21 18.90 -34.82
C SER A 98 10.83 20.03 -35.62
N ALA A 99 11.60 20.86 -34.96
CA ALA A 99 12.39 21.90 -35.61
C ALA A 99 13.86 21.74 -35.22
N ASN A 100 14.72 21.67 -36.22
CA ASN A 100 16.14 21.53 -36.00
C ASN A 100 16.84 22.68 -36.72
N ALA A 101 17.78 23.36 -36.06
CA ALA A 101 18.65 24.33 -36.62
C ALA A 101 20.10 23.93 -36.30
N GLY A 102 20.96 23.90 -37.30
CA GLY A 102 22.33 23.44 -37.10
C GLY A 102 23.31 24.09 -38.08
N GLN A 103 24.54 24.04 -37.68
CA GLN A 103 25.70 24.43 -38.52
C GLN A 103 26.58 23.19 -38.65
N THR A 104 26.81 22.76 -39.88
CA THR A 104 27.76 21.69 -40.20
C THR A 104 29.00 22.27 -40.80
N VAL A 105 30.14 22.01 -40.19
CA VAL A 105 31.47 22.36 -40.75
C VAL A 105 31.97 21.10 -41.43
N LYS A 106 32.20 21.17 -42.75
CA LYS A 106 32.84 20.11 -43.52
C LYS A 106 34.30 20.48 -43.76
N ASP A 107 35.20 19.81 -43.08
CA ASP A 107 36.65 19.94 -43.32
C ASP A 107 37.03 19.07 -44.52
N GLY A 108 37.33 19.71 -45.64
CA GLY A 108 37.87 19.02 -46.80
C GLY A 108 39.40 18.86 -46.64
N ALA A 109 39.89 17.64 -46.83
CA ALA A 109 41.34 17.38 -46.79
C ALA A 109 42.10 18.28 -47.78
N GLY A 110 42.68 19.40 -47.30
CA GLY A 110 43.49 20.32 -48.07
C GLY A 110 42.74 21.44 -48.80
N LEU A 111 41.43 21.62 -48.57
CA LEU A 111 40.65 22.71 -49.17
C LEU A 111 39.96 23.49 -48.03
N ALA A 112 39.59 24.76 -48.29
CA ALA A 112 38.92 25.59 -47.29
C ALA A 112 37.69 24.92 -46.70
N SER A 113 37.54 24.97 -45.37
CA SER A 113 36.36 24.43 -44.64
C SER A 113 35.11 25.19 -45.09
N THR A 114 34.09 24.44 -45.47
CA THR A 114 32.78 25.00 -45.86
C THR A 114 31.82 24.88 -44.68
N THR A 115 31.28 26.02 -44.26
CA THR A 115 30.25 26.05 -43.20
C THR A 115 28.90 26.12 -43.86
N GLU A 116 28.11 25.05 -43.69
CA GLU A 116 26.72 25.02 -44.12
C GLU A 116 25.81 25.25 -42.90
N ARG A 117 24.92 26.23 -43.00
CA ARG A 117 23.87 26.49 -41.99
C ARG A 117 22.55 26.04 -42.56
N GLY A 118 21.83 25.25 -41.81
CA GLY A 118 20.53 24.75 -42.21
C GLY A 118 19.53 24.80 -41.08
N ALA A 119 18.28 25.05 -41.41
CA ALA A 119 17.15 24.86 -40.52
C ALA A 119 16.14 23.95 -41.21
N SER A 120 15.59 23.01 -40.48
CA SER A 120 14.51 22.14 -40.96
C SER A 120 13.39 22.13 -39.96
N ALA A 121 12.16 22.15 -40.45
CA ALA A 121 10.95 21.89 -39.65
C ALA A 121 10.23 20.70 -40.28
N ASN A 122 9.83 19.76 -39.44
CA ASN A 122 9.07 18.60 -39.87
C ASN A 122 7.81 18.49 -39.02
N LEU A 123 6.68 18.25 -39.69
CA LEU A 123 5.39 17.96 -39.06
C LEU A 123 4.94 16.58 -39.57
N SER A 124 4.78 15.65 -38.64
CA SER A 124 4.33 14.31 -38.96
C SER A 124 2.99 13.98 -38.27
N PHE A 125 2.15 13.26 -38.99
CA PHE A 125 0.85 12.78 -38.57
C PHE A 125 0.86 11.28 -38.69
N SER A 126 0.44 10.60 -37.61
CA SER A 126 0.32 9.14 -37.61
C SER A 126 -0.91 8.69 -36.85
N GLN A 127 -1.53 7.64 -37.34
CA GLN A 127 -2.63 6.98 -36.67
C GLN A 127 -2.51 5.47 -36.88
N LEU A 128 -2.65 4.71 -35.78
CA LEU A 128 -2.68 3.27 -35.84
C LEU A 128 -4.04 2.81 -36.33
N ILE A 129 -4.08 2.15 -37.51
CA ILE A 129 -5.32 1.63 -38.10
C ILE A 129 -5.54 0.17 -37.68
N PHE A 130 -4.48 -0.63 -37.72
CA PHE A 130 -4.54 -2.05 -37.40
C PHE A 130 -3.17 -2.59 -36.98
N ASP A 131 -3.13 -3.35 -35.89
CA ASP A 131 -1.91 -3.95 -35.32
C ASP A 131 -2.08 -5.40 -34.87
N GLY A 132 -3.11 -6.08 -35.40
CA GLY A 132 -3.39 -7.47 -35.02
C GLY A 132 -3.87 -7.66 -33.57
N GLY A 133 -4.31 -6.58 -32.90
CA GLY A 133 -4.81 -6.63 -31.53
C GLY A 133 -3.74 -6.36 -30.46
N SER A 134 -2.51 -6.02 -30.84
CA SER A 134 -1.40 -5.74 -29.92
C SER A 134 -1.72 -4.57 -28.97
N SER A 135 -2.28 -3.47 -29.49
CA SER A 135 -2.67 -2.32 -28.69
C SER A 135 -3.79 -2.66 -27.68
N VAL A 136 -4.77 -3.46 -28.11
CA VAL A 136 -5.84 -3.92 -27.20
C VAL A 136 -5.26 -4.77 -26.07
N ALA A 137 -4.36 -5.69 -26.39
CA ALA A 137 -3.71 -6.54 -25.38
C ALA A 137 -2.89 -5.70 -24.37
N ARG A 138 -2.22 -4.60 -24.85
CA ARG A 138 -1.51 -3.67 -23.94
C ARG A 138 -2.44 -2.90 -23.02
N ILE A 139 -3.59 -2.45 -23.53
CA ILE A 139 -4.61 -1.79 -22.71
C ILE A 139 -5.13 -2.75 -21.64
N ASP A 140 -5.45 -4.00 -22.03
CA ASP A 140 -5.93 -5.01 -21.07
C ASP A 140 -4.86 -5.36 -20.03
N GLN A 141 -3.58 -5.41 -20.41
CA GLN A 141 -2.47 -5.56 -19.48
C GLN A 141 -2.39 -4.38 -18.52
N ALA A 142 -2.49 -3.14 -19.00
CA ALA A 142 -2.48 -1.95 -18.16
C ALA A 142 -3.66 -1.94 -17.16
N ARG A 143 -4.85 -2.36 -17.60
CA ARG A 143 -6.01 -2.52 -16.70
C ARG A 143 -5.80 -3.58 -15.65
N ALA A 144 -5.21 -4.72 -16.00
CA ALA A 144 -4.86 -5.77 -15.04
C ALA A 144 -3.84 -5.26 -14.01
N ASN A 145 -2.83 -4.51 -14.44
CA ASN A 145 -1.84 -3.90 -13.55
C ASN A 145 -2.50 -2.87 -12.60
N ALA A 146 -3.44 -2.07 -13.09
CA ALA A 146 -4.17 -1.13 -12.25
C ALA A 146 -5.03 -1.84 -11.20
N PHE A 147 -5.65 -2.97 -11.56
CA PHE A 147 -6.38 -3.80 -10.61
C PHE A 147 -5.46 -4.39 -9.53
N ILE A 148 -4.27 -4.87 -9.90
CA ILE A 148 -3.26 -5.34 -8.93
C ILE A 148 -2.88 -4.20 -7.98
N ALA A 149 -2.59 -3.01 -8.51
CA ALA A 149 -2.23 -1.85 -7.70
C ALA A 149 -3.37 -1.41 -6.75
N GLU A 150 -4.65 -1.57 -7.14
CA GLU A 150 -5.80 -1.36 -6.26
C GLU A 150 -5.82 -2.35 -5.10
N MET A 151 -5.54 -3.63 -5.37
CA MET A 151 -5.42 -4.65 -4.32
C MET A 151 -4.25 -4.37 -3.37
N ASP A 152 -3.14 -3.84 -3.88
CA ASP A 152 -1.98 -3.43 -3.06
C ASP A 152 -2.35 -2.28 -2.11
N VAL A 153 -3.21 -1.33 -2.53
CA VAL A 153 -3.75 -0.30 -1.63
C VAL A 153 -4.56 -0.91 -0.49
N ALA A 154 -5.44 -1.86 -0.80
CA ALA A 154 -6.23 -2.55 0.21
C ALA A 154 -5.34 -3.37 1.18
N LEU A 155 -4.31 -4.03 0.64
CA LEU A 155 -3.33 -4.77 1.44
C LEU A 155 -2.54 -3.84 2.37
N ALA A 156 -2.04 -2.71 1.87
CA ALA A 156 -1.32 -1.71 2.66
C ALA A 156 -2.21 -1.16 3.78
N ALA A 157 -3.47 -0.82 3.47
CA ALA A 157 -4.43 -0.36 4.45
C ALA A 157 -4.67 -1.39 5.56
N ASN A 158 -4.90 -2.65 5.20
CA ASN A 158 -5.14 -3.74 6.17
C ASN A 158 -3.90 -4.03 7.02
N THR A 159 -2.71 -4.02 6.43
CA THR A 159 -1.46 -4.25 7.15
C THR A 159 -1.20 -3.14 8.17
N THR A 160 -1.31 -1.87 7.75
CA THR A 160 -1.17 -0.72 8.64
C THR A 160 -2.21 -0.73 9.75
N ALA A 161 -3.47 -1.03 9.43
CA ALA A 161 -4.54 -1.13 10.42
C ALA A 161 -4.28 -2.22 11.46
N LYS A 162 -3.81 -3.38 11.02
CA LYS A 162 -3.41 -4.49 11.90
C LYS A 162 -2.27 -4.07 12.83
N ASP A 163 -1.22 -3.47 12.29
CA ASP A 163 -0.03 -3.10 13.06
C ASP A 163 -0.34 -1.99 14.08
N ALA A 164 -1.16 -1.01 13.69
CA ALA A 164 -1.67 0.01 14.60
C ALA A 164 -2.55 -0.58 15.71
N ALA A 165 -3.41 -1.54 15.38
CA ALA A 165 -4.24 -2.22 16.37
C ALA A 165 -3.41 -3.03 17.37
N VAL A 166 -2.38 -3.74 16.91
CA VAL A 166 -1.46 -4.49 17.76
C VAL A 166 -0.70 -3.55 18.70
N SER A 167 -0.17 -2.45 18.18
CA SER A 167 0.54 -1.44 18.98
C SER A 167 -0.36 -0.83 20.05
N TRP A 168 -1.60 -0.48 19.68
CA TRP A 168 -2.58 0.05 20.62
C TRP A 168 -2.92 -0.95 21.74
N ILE A 169 -3.16 -2.23 21.40
CA ILE A 169 -3.46 -3.29 22.38
C ILE A 169 -2.27 -3.47 23.33
N ASN A 170 -1.06 -3.43 22.80
CA ASN A 170 0.16 -3.55 23.60
C ASN A 170 0.28 -2.39 24.59
N LEU A 171 0.17 -1.15 24.13
CA LEU A 171 0.22 0.05 24.97
C LEU A 171 -0.90 0.04 26.02
N HIS A 172 -2.14 -0.33 25.63
CA HIS A 172 -3.25 -0.44 26.57
C HIS A 172 -2.98 -1.49 27.67
N THR A 173 -2.41 -2.63 27.29
CA THR A 173 -2.04 -3.70 28.23
C THR A 173 -0.95 -3.23 29.20
N LEU A 174 0.05 -2.54 28.72
CA LEU A 174 1.11 -1.96 29.55
C LEU A 174 0.55 -0.94 30.54
N ASN A 175 -0.34 -0.05 30.11
CA ASN A 175 -1.00 0.93 30.97
C ASN A 175 -1.90 0.27 32.05
N MET A 176 -2.59 -0.82 31.70
CA MET A 176 -3.34 -1.60 32.70
C MET A 176 -2.41 -2.27 33.73
N ARG A 177 -1.26 -2.78 33.29
CA ARG A 177 -0.24 -3.33 34.19
C ARG A 177 0.31 -2.25 35.12
N ASP A 178 0.61 -1.07 34.60
CA ASP A 178 1.08 0.08 35.36
C ASP A 178 0.08 0.45 36.48
N THR A 179 -1.19 0.54 36.16
CA THR A 179 -2.24 0.84 37.15
C THR A 179 -2.26 -0.20 38.28
N ARG A 180 -2.12 -1.48 37.95
CA ARG A 180 -2.05 -2.57 38.94
C ARG A 180 -0.76 -2.49 39.78
N PHE A 181 0.36 -2.18 39.14
CA PHE A 181 1.65 -2.00 39.81
C PHE A 181 1.62 -0.85 40.82
N LYS A 182 1.07 0.31 40.45
CA LYS A 182 0.88 1.46 41.34
C LYS A 182 0.05 1.07 42.60
N ALA A 183 -1.03 0.34 42.40
CA ALA A 183 -1.85 -0.16 43.49
C ALA A 183 -1.08 -1.15 44.39
N LEU A 184 -0.25 -2.02 43.80
CA LEU A 184 0.58 -2.97 44.54
C LEU A 184 1.66 -2.24 45.34
N MET A 185 2.36 -1.26 44.75
CA MET A 185 3.37 -0.45 45.45
C MET A 185 2.77 0.26 46.66
N THR A 186 1.61 0.90 46.54
CA THR A 186 0.93 1.57 47.66
C THR A 186 0.60 0.58 48.81
N LYS A 187 0.24 -0.66 48.47
CA LYS A 187 0.01 -1.70 49.51
C LYS A 187 1.32 -2.14 50.16
N THR A 188 2.40 -2.28 49.37
CA THR A 188 3.70 -2.69 49.86
C THR A 188 4.30 -1.63 50.80
N GLU A 189 4.20 -0.33 50.47
CA GLU A 189 4.61 0.77 51.35
C GLU A 189 3.91 0.72 52.70
N LYS A 190 2.56 0.51 52.71
CA LYS A 190 1.82 0.35 53.99
C LYS A 190 2.28 -0.85 54.79
N MET A 191 2.59 -1.96 54.13
CA MET A 191 3.09 -3.16 54.79
C MET A 191 4.50 -2.91 55.40
N LEU A 192 5.37 -2.20 54.66
CA LEU A 192 6.69 -1.82 55.21
C LEU A 192 6.57 -0.95 56.45
N THR A 193 5.75 0.10 56.43
CA THR A 193 5.50 0.96 57.60
C THR A 193 4.94 0.15 58.79
N GLN A 194 4.07 -0.78 58.56
CA GLN A 194 3.56 -1.68 59.63
C GLN A 194 4.69 -2.60 60.16
N MET A 195 5.52 -3.15 59.26
CA MET A 195 6.67 -3.98 59.63
C MET A 195 7.68 -3.20 60.49
N GLU A 196 8.00 -1.97 60.11
CA GLU A 196 8.89 -1.09 60.88
C GLU A 196 8.33 -0.86 62.29
N THR A 197 7.02 -0.64 62.44
CA THR A 197 6.36 -0.47 63.74
C THR A 197 6.47 -1.73 64.60
N LEU A 198 6.28 -2.92 64.01
CA LEU A 198 6.40 -4.19 64.70
C LEU A 198 7.83 -4.51 65.12
N VAL A 199 8.81 -4.16 64.29
CA VAL A 199 10.26 -4.26 64.64
C VAL A 199 10.60 -3.31 65.79
N ALA A 200 10.11 -2.05 65.76
CA ALA A 200 10.33 -1.07 66.81
C ALA A 200 9.72 -1.51 68.18
N SER A 201 8.60 -2.24 68.16
CA SER A 201 7.98 -2.81 69.32
C SER A 201 8.62 -4.13 69.82
N GLY A 202 9.61 -4.64 69.12
CA GLY A 202 10.29 -5.90 69.44
C GLY A 202 9.49 -7.18 69.15
N MET A 203 8.37 -7.07 68.43
CA MET A 203 7.53 -8.21 68.07
C MET A 203 8.05 -9.01 66.86
N VAL A 204 8.91 -8.39 66.06
CA VAL A 204 9.47 -9.00 64.82
C VAL A 204 10.96 -8.74 64.74
N ASP A 205 11.72 -9.65 64.20
CA ASP A 205 13.17 -9.55 64.03
C ASP A 205 13.51 -8.56 62.89
N LYS A 206 14.62 -7.85 63.04
CA LYS A 206 15.17 -6.95 62.03
C LYS A 206 15.48 -7.62 60.68
N SER A 207 15.79 -8.91 60.69
CA SER A 207 15.99 -9.70 59.47
C SER A 207 14.75 -9.77 58.58
N ALA A 208 13.56 -9.81 59.18
CA ALA A 208 12.30 -9.81 58.45
C ALA A 208 12.04 -8.44 57.79
N SER A 209 12.37 -7.32 58.45
CA SER A 209 12.31 -5.97 57.86
C SER A 209 13.26 -5.86 56.67
N ALA A 210 14.51 -6.29 56.81
CA ALA A 210 15.47 -6.26 55.72
C ALA A 210 15.01 -7.09 54.49
N SER A 211 14.43 -8.26 54.73
CA SER A 211 13.86 -9.09 53.64
C SER A 211 12.71 -8.40 52.92
N ALA A 212 11.82 -7.72 53.69
CA ALA A 212 10.71 -6.95 53.11
C ALA A 212 11.19 -5.74 52.31
N GLU A 213 12.24 -5.05 52.75
CA GLU A 213 12.85 -3.97 51.97
C GLU A 213 13.47 -4.45 50.68
N ILE A 214 14.18 -5.59 50.68
CA ILE A 214 14.72 -6.18 49.44
C ILE A 214 13.60 -6.51 48.45
N ALA A 215 12.49 -7.08 48.92
CA ALA A 215 11.33 -7.36 48.07
C ALA A 215 10.71 -6.06 47.52
N ALA A 216 10.62 -5.00 48.32
CA ALA A 216 10.12 -3.70 47.85
C ALA A 216 11.04 -3.04 46.83
N ARG A 217 12.35 -3.16 46.98
CA ARG A 217 13.35 -2.68 45.97
C ARG A 217 13.26 -3.47 44.68
N ALA A 218 13.06 -4.80 44.74
CA ALA A 218 12.83 -5.60 43.54
C ALA A 218 11.56 -5.18 42.80
N LEU A 219 10.48 -4.88 43.53
CA LEU A 219 9.24 -4.36 42.97
C LEU A 219 9.45 -2.97 42.31
N SER A 220 10.21 -2.07 42.91
CA SER A 220 10.52 -0.75 42.33
C SER A 220 11.37 -0.87 41.05
N LEU A 221 12.28 -1.82 40.97
CA LEU A 221 13.05 -2.11 39.75
C LEU A 221 12.12 -2.63 38.61
N GLU A 222 11.20 -3.54 38.94
CA GLU A 222 10.22 -4.04 37.97
C GLU A 222 9.30 -2.92 37.45
N LYS A 223 8.92 -1.99 38.34
CA LYS A 223 8.17 -0.78 37.96
C LYS A 223 8.98 0.09 36.97
N ALA A 224 10.25 0.34 37.24
CA ALA A 224 11.11 1.09 36.34
C ALA A 224 11.23 0.42 34.95
N ASN A 225 11.34 -0.90 34.91
CA ASN A 225 11.33 -1.67 33.67
C ASN A 225 10.00 -1.53 32.92
N LEU A 226 8.88 -1.54 33.63
CA LEU A 226 7.56 -1.33 33.04
C LEU A 226 7.41 0.09 32.46
N ASP A 227 7.91 1.11 33.18
CA ASP A 227 7.91 2.50 32.71
C ASP A 227 8.74 2.66 31.42
N ALA A 228 9.91 2.00 31.36
CA ALA A 228 10.71 1.98 30.14
C ALA A 228 9.99 1.29 28.96
N GLN A 229 9.24 0.21 29.22
CA GLN A 229 8.44 -0.45 28.18
C GLN A 229 7.29 0.42 27.68
N ILE A 230 6.64 1.18 28.57
CA ILE A 230 5.58 2.13 28.20
C ILE A 230 6.18 3.25 27.34
N ALA A 231 7.26 3.86 27.77
CA ALA A 231 7.93 4.93 27.03
C ALA A 231 8.45 4.48 25.64
N ALA A 232 8.77 3.20 25.50
CA ALA A 232 9.17 2.62 24.19
C ALA A 232 7.97 2.29 23.29
N ALA A 233 6.77 2.19 23.85
CA ALA A 233 5.53 1.86 23.13
C ALA A 233 4.71 3.10 22.75
N GLU A 234 5.02 4.26 23.29
CA GLU A 234 4.45 5.59 22.96
C GLU A 234 5.12 6.19 21.70
#